data_25096428770dcccae53f681eeff80738
#
_entry.id   25096428770dcccae53f681eeff80738
#
_cell.length_a   1.000
_cell.length_b   1.000
_cell.length_c   1.000
_cell.angle_alpha   90.00
_cell.angle_beta   90.00
_cell.angle_gamma   90.00
#
_symmetry.space_group_name_H-M   'P 1'
#
loop_
_entity.id
_entity.type
_entity.pdbx_description
1 polymer ?
#
loop_
_entity_poly.entity_id
_entity_poly.type
_entity_poly.pdbx_seq_one_letter_code
_entity_poly.pdbx_strand_id
1 'polypeptide(L)'
;IATKSADYTTEKDIVTDEEEAVYRDIINGSKLKLELYENLSDAIGEALNRVKEDDVILLAGCQGMDYGASIALKKLKIMNPSISEDELFEPLKHRVCGIE
;
A
#
# COMPACT_ATOMS: atom_id res chain seq x y z
N ILE A 1 0.59 5.50 7.71
CA ILE A 1 -0.35 5.54 6.57
C ILE A 1 -1.16 4.24 6.59
N ALA A 2 -2.45 4.36 6.41
CA ALA A 2 -3.36 3.22 6.21
C ALA A 2 -4.22 3.46 4.96
N THR A 3 -4.84 2.40 4.46
CA THR A 3 -5.73 2.49 3.30
C THR A 3 -6.90 1.53 3.44
N LYS A 4 -8.05 1.93 2.95
CA LYS A 4 -9.22 1.05 2.76
C LYS A 4 -9.06 0.12 1.55
N SER A 5 -8.09 0.40 0.67
CA SER A 5 -7.85 -0.33 -0.58
C SER A 5 -9.10 -0.48 -1.45
N ALA A 6 -9.93 0.55 -1.54
CA ALA A 6 -11.20 0.49 -2.27
C ALA A 6 -11.01 0.16 -3.77
N ASP A 7 -9.86 0.52 -4.32
CA ASP A 7 -9.47 0.21 -5.71
C ASP A 7 -9.13 -1.27 -5.95
N TYR A 8 -8.87 -2.05 -4.88
CA TYR A 8 -8.47 -3.47 -4.95
C TYR A 8 -9.30 -4.39 -4.06
N THR A 9 -10.42 -3.90 -3.56
CA THR A 9 -11.31 -4.65 -2.68
C THR A 9 -12.65 -4.89 -3.39
N THR A 10 -13.28 -6.05 -3.15
CA THR A 10 -14.62 -6.34 -3.68
C THR A 10 -15.69 -5.56 -2.92
N GLU A 11 -16.85 -5.34 -3.53
CA GLU A 11 -17.97 -4.62 -2.88
C GLU A 11 -18.36 -5.18 -1.51
N LYS A 12 -18.18 -6.49 -1.30
CA LYS A 12 -18.50 -7.15 -0.03
C LYS A 12 -17.52 -6.86 1.09
N ASP A 13 -16.31 -6.46 0.74
CA ASP A 13 -15.19 -6.28 1.65
C ASP A 13 -14.79 -4.79 1.78
N ILE A 14 -15.58 -3.89 1.23
CA ILE A 14 -15.36 -2.45 1.37
C ILE A 14 -15.56 -2.06 2.84
N VAL A 15 -14.59 -1.34 3.39
CA VAL A 15 -14.67 -0.78 4.75
C VAL A 15 -15.83 0.21 4.83
N THR A 16 -16.78 -0.04 5.73
CA THR A 16 -17.93 0.83 5.96
C THR A 16 -17.54 2.07 6.78
N ASP A 17 -18.41 3.07 6.77
CA ASP A 17 -18.21 4.29 7.58
C ASP A 17 -18.18 3.97 9.10
N GLU A 18 -18.98 3.00 9.54
CA GLU A 18 -18.99 2.53 10.93
C GLU A 18 -17.68 1.85 11.30
N GLU A 19 -17.14 0.99 10.44
CA GLU A 19 -15.84 0.34 10.65
C GLU A 19 -14.69 1.36 10.65
N GLU A 20 -14.73 2.32 9.76
CA GLU A 20 -13.76 3.42 9.74
C GLU A 20 -13.80 4.23 11.05
N ALA A 21 -14.98 4.55 11.55
CA ALA A 21 -15.15 5.28 12.80
C ALA A 21 -14.53 4.55 13.98
N VAL A 22 -14.77 3.23 14.09
CA VAL A 22 -14.16 2.38 15.15
C VAL A 22 -12.64 2.39 15.03
N TYR A 23 -12.10 2.25 13.83
CA TYR A 23 -10.66 2.25 13.60
C TYR A 23 -10.02 3.60 13.98
N ARG A 24 -10.66 4.71 13.60
CA ARG A 24 -10.20 6.06 13.97
C ARG A 24 -10.21 6.28 15.48
N ASP A 25 -11.24 5.81 16.18
CA ASP A 25 -11.34 5.92 17.64
C ASP A 25 -10.20 5.17 18.34
N ILE A 26 -9.90 3.95 17.88
CA ILE A 26 -8.80 3.14 18.41
C ILE A 26 -7.45 3.85 18.20
N ILE A 27 -7.19 4.35 17.00
CA ILE A 27 -5.94 5.04 16.70
C ILE A 27 -5.84 6.36 17.47
N ASN A 28 -6.91 7.12 17.59
CA ASN A 28 -6.94 8.38 18.37
C ASN A 28 -6.68 8.15 19.86
N GLY A 29 -7.02 6.98 20.40
CA GLY A 29 -6.69 6.57 21.77
C GLY A 29 -5.23 6.12 21.94
N SER A 30 -4.46 6.01 20.87
CA SER A 30 -3.05 5.65 20.86
C SER A 30 -2.16 6.88 20.67
N LYS A 31 -0.83 6.68 20.69
CA LYS A 31 0.14 7.73 20.35
C LYS A 31 0.38 7.85 18.83
N LEU A 32 -0.28 7.02 18.03
CA LEU A 32 -0.11 7.00 16.58
C LEU A 32 -0.95 8.09 15.92
N LYS A 33 -0.43 8.65 14.85
CA LYS A 33 -1.15 9.57 13.99
C LYS A 33 -1.60 8.82 12.74
N LEU A 34 -2.91 8.78 12.51
CA LEU A 34 -3.52 8.14 11.36
C LEU A 34 -3.56 9.09 10.16
N GLU A 35 -3.06 8.60 9.03
CA GLU A 35 -3.36 9.13 7.71
C GLU A 35 -4.02 8.02 6.91
N LEU A 36 -5.32 8.14 6.66
CA LEU A 36 -6.13 7.13 5.99
C LEU A 36 -6.46 7.56 4.56
N TYR A 37 -6.16 6.68 3.62
CA TYR A 37 -6.44 6.83 2.19
C TYR A 37 -7.54 5.87 1.75
N GLU A 38 -8.39 6.33 0.85
CA GLU A 38 -9.43 5.49 0.23
C GLU A 38 -8.81 4.37 -0.61
N ASN A 39 -7.84 4.73 -1.45
CA ASN A 39 -7.23 3.85 -2.43
C ASN A 39 -5.83 3.39 -2.03
N LEU A 40 -5.53 2.13 -2.30
CA LEU A 40 -4.19 1.55 -2.11
C LEU A 40 -3.13 2.28 -2.95
N SER A 41 -3.45 2.58 -4.19
CA SER A 41 -2.53 3.26 -5.11
C SER A 41 -2.10 4.63 -4.60
N ASP A 42 -3.02 5.38 -4.00
CA ASP A 42 -2.74 6.71 -3.45
C ASP A 42 -1.90 6.63 -2.17
N ALA A 43 -2.23 5.68 -1.29
CA ALA A 43 -1.48 5.43 -0.07
C ALA A 43 -0.01 5.06 -0.36
N ILE A 44 0.20 4.15 -1.31
CA ILE A 44 1.55 3.75 -1.74
C ILE A 44 2.28 4.92 -2.39
N GLY A 45 1.61 5.69 -3.24
CA GLY A 45 2.20 6.88 -3.86
C GLY A 45 2.69 7.88 -2.82
N GLU A 46 1.90 8.15 -1.80
CA GLU A 46 2.29 9.05 -0.71
C GLU A 46 3.45 8.49 0.13
N ALA A 47 3.43 7.20 0.45
CA ALA A 47 4.53 6.56 1.14
C ALA A 47 5.85 6.70 0.37
N LEU A 48 5.83 6.45 -0.95
CA LEU A 48 7.01 6.58 -1.80
C LEU A 48 7.51 8.02 -1.92
N ASN A 49 6.62 9.01 -1.83
CA ASN A 49 7.02 10.41 -1.82
C ASN A 49 7.77 10.84 -0.55
N ARG A 50 7.60 10.10 0.54
CA ARG A 50 8.19 10.42 1.85
C ARG A 50 9.47 9.66 2.16
N VAL A 51 9.69 8.52 1.52
CA VAL A 51 10.88 7.71 1.79
C VAL A 51 12.14 8.36 1.29
N LYS A 52 13.22 8.09 2.00
CA LYS A 52 14.57 8.53 1.70
C LYS A 52 15.45 7.31 1.49
N GLU A 53 16.66 7.55 1.02
CA GLU A 53 17.70 6.53 0.94
C GLU A 53 17.84 5.81 2.29
N ASP A 54 17.97 4.50 2.24
CA ASP A 54 18.05 3.58 3.40
C ASP A 54 16.76 3.40 4.22
N ASP A 55 15.66 4.05 3.87
CA ASP A 55 14.37 3.76 4.48
C ASP A 55 13.80 2.40 4.03
N VAL A 56 12.95 1.83 4.87
CA VAL A 56 12.21 0.59 4.57
C VAL A 56 10.72 0.87 4.58
N ILE A 57 10.02 0.44 3.51
CA ILE A 57 8.56 0.45 3.47
C ILE A 57 8.06 -0.95 3.79
N LEU A 58 7.26 -1.07 4.84
CA LEU A 58 6.52 -2.29 5.15
C LEU A 58 5.09 -2.17 4.62
N LEU A 59 4.72 -3.08 3.71
CA LEU A 59 3.37 -3.22 3.20
C LEU A 59 2.70 -4.38 3.94
N ALA A 60 1.86 -4.06 4.91
CA ALA A 60 1.21 -5.04 5.77
C ALA A 60 -0.32 -5.01 5.58
N GLY A 61 -0.93 -6.16 5.42
CA GLY A 61 -2.37 -6.28 5.26
C GLY A 61 -2.81 -7.65 4.78
N CYS A 62 -4.11 -7.75 4.48
CA CYS A 62 -4.72 -8.95 3.90
C CYS A 62 -4.94 -8.77 2.40
N GLN A 63 -6.02 -9.33 1.90
CA GLN A 63 -6.45 -9.36 0.50
C GLN A 63 -6.34 -8.02 -0.24
N GLY A 64 -6.77 -6.91 0.38
CA GLY A 64 -6.67 -5.57 -0.22
C GLY A 64 -5.25 -5.05 -0.40
N MET A 65 -4.23 -5.75 0.13
CA MET A 65 -2.82 -5.42 -0.01
C MET A 65 -2.06 -6.35 -0.97
N ASP A 66 -2.72 -7.34 -1.56
CA ASP A 66 -2.07 -8.35 -2.40
C ASP A 66 -1.26 -7.75 -3.56
N TYR A 67 -1.75 -6.67 -4.14
CA TYR A 67 -1.08 -5.96 -5.23
C TYR A 67 -0.11 -4.86 -4.77
N GLY A 68 0.03 -4.65 -3.46
CA GLY A 68 0.79 -3.54 -2.90
C GLY A 68 2.23 -3.46 -3.39
N ALA A 69 2.94 -4.58 -3.37
CA ALA A 69 4.33 -4.63 -3.84
C ALA A 69 4.44 -4.36 -5.35
N SER A 70 3.54 -4.90 -6.16
CA SER A 70 3.51 -4.65 -7.60
C SER A 70 3.28 -3.16 -7.91
N ILE A 71 2.33 -2.53 -7.23
CA ILE A 71 2.04 -1.10 -7.37
C ILE A 71 3.27 -0.26 -6.97
N ALA A 72 3.88 -0.58 -5.83
CA ALA A 72 5.06 0.11 -5.35
C ALA A 72 6.22 0.04 -6.36
N LEU A 73 6.51 -1.15 -6.88
CA LEU A 73 7.59 -1.35 -7.86
C LEU A 73 7.32 -0.64 -9.19
N LYS A 74 6.07 -0.65 -9.68
CA LYS A 74 5.71 0.12 -10.88
C LYS A 74 5.91 1.62 -10.69
N LYS A 75 5.53 2.15 -9.53
CA LYS A 75 5.78 3.56 -9.19
C LYS A 75 7.27 3.87 -9.06
N LEU A 76 8.03 2.99 -8.42
CA LEU A 76 9.49 3.12 -8.32
C LEU A 76 10.18 3.10 -9.68
N LYS A 77 9.70 2.29 -10.62
CA LYS A 77 10.20 2.29 -12.00
C LYS A 77 10.01 3.64 -12.68
N ILE A 78 8.87 4.28 -12.49
CA ILE A 78 8.60 5.63 -13.01
C ILE A 78 9.56 6.65 -12.39
N MET A 79 9.80 6.55 -11.07
CA MET A 79 10.70 7.45 -10.34
C MET A 79 12.17 7.22 -10.68
N ASN A 80 12.54 6.01 -11.10
CA ASN A 80 13.90 5.60 -11.40
C ASN A 80 14.00 4.90 -12.77
N PRO A 81 13.86 5.63 -13.87
CA PRO A 81 13.78 5.04 -15.21
C PRO A 81 15.02 4.26 -15.65
N SER A 82 16.17 4.55 -15.03
CA SER A 82 17.45 3.90 -15.35
C SER A 82 17.58 2.48 -14.80
N ILE A 83 16.80 2.10 -13.79
CA ILE A 83 16.78 0.73 -13.24
C ILE A 83 16.00 -0.16 -14.21
N SER A 84 16.55 -1.33 -14.56
CA SER A 84 15.84 -2.27 -15.43
C SER A 84 14.60 -2.83 -14.74
N GLU A 85 13.53 -3.03 -15.53
CA GLU A 85 12.28 -3.58 -15.02
C GLU A 85 12.48 -5.01 -14.48
N ASP A 86 13.28 -5.82 -15.16
CA ASP A 86 13.61 -7.18 -14.74
C ASP A 86 14.30 -7.21 -13.37
N GLU A 87 15.27 -6.34 -13.14
CA GLU A 87 15.94 -6.23 -11.85
C GLU A 87 14.98 -5.79 -10.74
N LEU A 88 14.17 -4.78 -11.00
CA LEU A 88 13.25 -4.23 -10.03
C LEU A 88 12.14 -5.23 -9.64
N PHE A 89 11.63 -6.00 -10.59
CA PHE A 89 10.54 -6.97 -10.38
C PHE A 89 11.01 -8.38 -10.02
N GLU A 90 12.31 -8.66 -10.01
CA GLU A 90 12.85 -9.98 -9.67
C GLU A 90 12.28 -10.56 -8.36
N PRO A 91 12.14 -9.80 -7.26
CA PRO A 91 11.58 -10.32 -6.02
C PRO A 91 10.14 -10.83 -6.14
N LEU A 92 9.36 -10.32 -7.09
CA LEU A 92 7.96 -10.74 -7.27
C LEU A 92 7.81 -12.07 -8.00
N LYS A 93 8.83 -12.53 -8.73
CA LYS A 93 8.79 -13.79 -9.49
C LYS A 93 8.54 -15.03 -8.62
N HIS A 94 8.82 -14.92 -7.34
CA HIS A 94 8.67 -16.01 -6.37
C HIS A 94 7.46 -15.86 -5.45
N ARG A 95 6.58 -14.92 -5.71
CA ARG A 95 5.36 -14.72 -4.93
C ARG A 95 4.27 -15.69 -5.36
N VAL A 96 3.37 -16.00 -4.41
CA VAL A 96 2.22 -16.89 -4.64
C VAL A 96 1.00 -16.12 -5.12
N CYS A 97 0.86 -14.84 -4.77
CA CYS A 97 -0.30 -14.00 -5.12
C CYS A 97 0.13 -12.55 -5.41
N GLY A 98 -0.76 -11.76 -5.99
CA GLY A 98 -0.53 -10.35 -6.26
C GLY A 98 0.52 -10.06 -7.33
N ILE A 99 0.68 -10.94 -8.31
CA ILE A 99 1.70 -10.87 -9.36
C ILE A 99 1.04 -10.61 -10.72
N GLU A 100 0.17 -9.71 -10.83
CA GLU A 100 -0.39 -9.37 -12.15
C GLU A 100 0.19 -8.07 -12.73
#